data_ece31c84d4096a58596422553faff394
#
_entry.id   ece31c84d4096a58596422553faff394
#
_cell.length_a   1.000
_cell.length_b   1.000
_cell.length_c   1.000
_cell.angle_alpha   90.00
_cell.angle_beta   90.00
_cell.angle_gamma   90.00
#
_symmetry.space_group_name_H-M   'P 1'
#
loop_
_entity.id
_entity.type
_entity.pdbx_description
1 polymer ?
#
loop_
_entity_poly.entity_id
_entity_poly.type
_entity_poly.pdbx_seq_one_letter_code
_entity_poly.pdbx_strand_id
1 'polypeptide(L)'
;MMKVDQQKQFTLEFLQTYRAADEVELEHVQTTEAFIQAQPNPFDPLLPIGHITVSAILLDQAQENILFHHHLKLDRWLQFGGHIEPDQDRNTLQAAIRELMEETGLSVVAFGVVSGDPIDVDVHLIPARADFPAHPHHDLRYVFKLILPAKFDETSFKWIPIRELLAWEDPSIQRFAQKVHLLLTEL
;
A
#
# COMPACT_ATOMS: atom_id res chain seq x y z
N MET A 1 -16.77 -12.27 -0.77
CA MET A 1 -15.86 -13.09 0.06
C MET A 1 -14.70 -13.55 -0.79
N MET A 2 -13.50 -13.21 -0.41
CA MET A 2 -12.27 -13.60 -1.09
C MET A 2 -12.06 -15.12 -0.92
N LYS A 3 -11.73 -15.79 -2.02
CA LYS A 3 -11.26 -17.17 -1.95
C LYS A 3 -9.75 -17.13 -1.78
N VAL A 4 -9.24 -17.50 -0.63
CA VAL A 4 -7.80 -17.40 -0.26
C VAL A 4 -6.91 -18.00 -1.35
N ASP A 5 -7.19 -19.21 -1.81
CA ASP A 5 -6.37 -19.88 -2.85
C ASP A 5 -6.36 -19.11 -4.17
N GLN A 6 -7.50 -18.56 -4.59
CA GLN A 6 -7.60 -17.76 -5.80
C GLN A 6 -6.78 -16.46 -5.67
N GLN A 7 -6.87 -15.81 -4.51
CA GLN A 7 -6.11 -14.59 -4.27
C GLN A 7 -4.60 -14.86 -4.16
N LYS A 8 -4.21 -15.96 -3.51
CA LYS A 8 -2.80 -16.41 -3.51
C LYS A 8 -2.28 -16.57 -4.94
N GLN A 9 -3.03 -17.25 -5.78
CA GLN A 9 -2.65 -17.46 -7.17
C GLN A 9 -2.48 -16.14 -7.93
N PHE A 10 -3.46 -15.23 -7.85
CA PHE A 10 -3.37 -13.92 -8.51
C PHE A 10 -2.18 -13.09 -8.02
N THR A 11 -1.94 -13.08 -6.70
CA THR A 11 -0.80 -12.33 -6.16
C THR A 11 0.53 -12.95 -6.59
N LEU A 12 0.64 -14.28 -6.64
CA LEU A 12 1.85 -14.95 -7.13
C LEU A 12 2.08 -14.69 -8.64
N GLU A 13 1.04 -14.77 -9.47
CA GLU A 13 1.13 -14.47 -10.90
C GLU A 13 1.58 -13.02 -11.13
N PHE A 14 1.06 -12.07 -10.35
CA PHE A 14 1.53 -10.68 -10.35
C PHE A 14 3.02 -10.60 -9.99
N LEU A 15 3.46 -11.17 -8.85
CA LEU A 15 4.85 -11.10 -8.39
C LEU A 15 5.84 -11.70 -9.38
N GLN A 16 5.48 -12.80 -10.07
CA GLN A 16 6.31 -13.44 -11.09
C GLN A 16 6.57 -12.57 -12.32
N THR A 17 5.67 -11.65 -12.63
CA THR A 17 5.80 -10.73 -13.77
C THR A 17 6.26 -9.33 -13.36
N TYR A 18 6.32 -9.08 -12.05
CA TYR A 18 6.66 -7.80 -11.49
C TYR A 18 8.12 -7.44 -11.72
N ARG A 19 8.38 -6.18 -12.06
CA ARG A 19 9.73 -5.65 -12.26
C ARG A 19 10.11 -4.73 -11.10
N ALA A 20 10.96 -5.25 -10.23
CA ALA A 20 11.51 -4.48 -9.13
C ALA A 20 12.36 -3.30 -9.64
N ALA A 21 12.30 -2.17 -8.95
CA ALA A 21 13.06 -0.97 -9.30
C ALA A 21 14.53 -1.07 -8.88
N ASP A 22 14.82 -1.84 -7.84
CA ASP A 22 16.15 -2.02 -7.28
C ASP A 22 16.32 -3.41 -6.62
N GLU A 23 17.53 -3.68 -6.11
CA GLU A 23 17.85 -4.95 -5.45
C GLU A 23 17.08 -5.16 -4.15
N VAL A 24 16.79 -4.08 -3.41
CA VAL A 24 16.03 -4.14 -2.15
C VAL A 24 14.59 -4.55 -2.42
N GLU A 25 13.96 -3.94 -3.40
CA GLU A 25 12.61 -4.34 -3.78
C GLU A 25 12.57 -5.75 -4.38
N LEU A 26 13.59 -6.15 -5.13
CA LEU A 26 13.69 -7.54 -5.63
C LEU A 26 13.71 -8.54 -4.47
N GLU A 27 14.43 -8.25 -3.39
CA GLU A 27 14.43 -9.07 -2.17
C GLU A 27 13.03 -9.07 -1.52
N HIS A 28 12.35 -7.94 -1.47
CA HIS A 28 10.98 -7.83 -0.96
C HIS A 28 10.00 -8.69 -1.79
N VAL A 29 10.10 -8.66 -3.10
CA VAL A 29 9.28 -9.49 -4.02
C VAL A 29 9.52 -10.98 -3.75
N GLN A 30 10.79 -11.41 -3.71
CA GLN A 30 11.15 -12.81 -3.47
C GLN A 30 10.70 -13.29 -2.09
N THR A 31 10.87 -12.44 -1.06
CA THR A 31 10.45 -12.75 0.31
C THR A 31 8.93 -12.86 0.39
N THR A 32 8.19 -11.98 -0.29
CA THR A 32 6.73 -12.00 -0.33
C THR A 32 6.22 -13.22 -1.10
N GLU A 33 6.83 -13.57 -2.22
CA GLU A 33 6.48 -14.77 -2.99
C GLU A 33 6.67 -16.03 -2.15
N ALA A 34 7.84 -16.19 -1.51
CA ALA A 34 8.14 -17.32 -0.65
C ALA A 34 7.16 -17.40 0.55
N PHE A 35 6.82 -16.26 1.16
CA PHE A 35 5.86 -16.18 2.24
C PHE A 35 4.47 -16.65 1.80
N ILE A 36 3.95 -16.16 0.66
CA ILE A 36 2.65 -16.56 0.13
C ILE A 36 2.61 -18.06 -0.16
N GLN A 37 3.67 -18.61 -0.74
CA GLN A 37 3.76 -20.06 -1.03
C GLN A 37 3.74 -20.91 0.24
N ALA A 38 4.42 -20.46 1.29
CA ALA A 38 4.58 -21.21 2.55
C ALA A 38 3.32 -21.17 3.44
N GLN A 39 2.48 -20.11 3.35
CA GLN A 39 1.37 -19.93 4.28
C GLN A 39 0.04 -20.43 3.71
N PRO A 40 -0.78 -21.16 4.49
CA PRO A 40 -2.14 -21.54 4.10
C PRO A 40 -3.03 -20.31 3.84
N ASN A 41 -2.97 -19.30 4.72
CA ASN A 41 -3.66 -18.03 4.58
C ASN A 41 -2.70 -16.85 4.86
N PRO A 42 -1.97 -16.34 3.84
CA PRO A 42 -1.03 -15.23 4.04
C PRO A 42 -1.71 -13.88 4.30
N PHE A 43 -3.04 -13.81 4.17
CA PHE A 43 -3.84 -12.59 4.36
C PHE A 43 -4.43 -12.48 5.76
N ASP A 44 -4.21 -13.46 6.64
CA ASP A 44 -4.75 -13.46 8.00
C ASP A 44 -3.96 -12.46 8.87
N PRO A 45 -4.60 -11.34 9.34
CA PRO A 45 -3.93 -10.35 10.16
C PRO A 45 -3.50 -10.88 11.53
N LEU A 46 -3.99 -12.03 11.94
CA LEU A 46 -3.61 -12.69 13.19
C LEU A 46 -2.42 -13.65 13.04
N LEU A 47 -1.86 -13.79 11.83
CA LEU A 47 -0.70 -14.65 11.60
C LEU A 47 0.57 -14.02 12.20
N PRO A 48 1.15 -14.60 13.27
CA PRO A 48 2.19 -13.92 14.05
C PRO A 48 3.56 -13.86 13.38
N ILE A 49 3.75 -14.56 12.27
CA ILE A 49 5.00 -14.57 11.48
C ILE A 49 4.96 -13.59 10.30
N GLY A 50 3.88 -12.81 10.17
CA GLY A 50 3.67 -11.83 9.11
C GLY A 50 2.40 -12.07 8.31
N HIS A 51 1.98 -11.08 7.54
CA HIS A 51 0.83 -11.17 6.64
C HIS A 51 0.91 -10.13 5.52
N ILE A 52 0.11 -10.34 4.48
CA ILE A 52 -0.02 -9.40 3.37
C ILE A 52 -0.88 -8.22 3.83
N THR A 53 -0.40 -7.01 3.54
CA THR A 53 -1.10 -5.75 3.72
C THR A 53 -1.23 -4.99 2.40
N VAL A 54 -1.98 -3.92 2.41
CA VAL A 54 -2.13 -3.04 1.27
C VAL A 54 -1.92 -1.59 1.69
N SER A 55 -1.30 -0.81 0.81
CA SER A 55 -1.25 0.64 0.93
C SER A 55 -1.93 1.33 -0.25
N ALA A 56 -2.53 2.48 0.03
CA ALA A 56 -3.20 3.33 -0.94
C ALA A 56 -2.50 4.69 -1.02
N ILE A 57 -1.85 4.95 -2.14
CA ILE A 57 -1.18 6.21 -2.44
C ILE A 57 -2.17 7.10 -3.17
N LEU A 58 -2.66 8.17 -2.53
CA LEU A 58 -3.63 9.09 -3.12
C LEU A 58 -2.93 10.33 -3.70
N LEU A 59 -3.02 10.49 -5.01
CA LEU A 59 -2.60 11.69 -5.73
C LEU A 59 -3.70 12.76 -5.70
N ASP A 60 -3.30 14.01 -5.68
CA ASP A 60 -4.21 15.12 -5.94
C ASP A 60 -4.70 15.14 -7.41
N GLN A 61 -5.63 16.04 -7.73
CA GLN A 61 -6.16 16.15 -9.10
C GLN A 61 -5.09 16.56 -10.13
N ALA A 62 -4.09 17.34 -9.71
CA ALA A 62 -2.97 17.77 -10.56
C ALA A 62 -1.91 16.68 -10.73
N GLN A 63 -1.95 15.63 -9.90
CA GLN A 63 -0.95 14.55 -9.84
C GLN A 63 0.46 15.08 -9.48
N GLU A 64 0.51 16.12 -8.68
CA GLU A 64 1.77 16.74 -8.22
C GLU A 64 2.10 16.39 -6.77
N ASN A 65 1.06 16.05 -5.97
CA ASN A 65 1.18 15.80 -4.55
C ASN A 65 0.57 14.46 -4.16
N ILE A 66 1.13 13.86 -3.10
CA ILE A 66 0.59 12.64 -2.45
C ILE A 66 0.05 13.03 -1.08
N LEU A 67 -1.13 12.54 -0.73
CA LEU A 67 -1.74 12.73 0.57
C LEU A 67 -1.18 11.74 1.59
N PHE A 68 -0.75 12.27 2.73
CA PHE A 68 -0.33 11.51 3.90
C PHE A 68 -1.25 11.81 5.07
N HIS A 69 -1.42 10.86 5.98
CA HIS A 69 -2.07 11.08 7.25
C HIS A 69 -1.07 11.09 8.41
N HIS A 70 -1.37 11.85 9.47
CA HIS A 70 -0.57 11.88 10.68
C HIS A 70 -0.96 10.71 11.59
N HIS A 71 -0.09 9.70 11.68
CA HIS A 71 -0.30 8.57 12.56
C HIS A 71 0.07 8.94 14.01
N LEU A 72 -0.92 9.35 14.81
CA LEU A 72 -0.74 9.94 16.14
C LEU A 72 0.14 9.12 17.10
N LYS A 73 0.03 7.78 17.07
CA LYS A 73 0.80 6.90 17.98
C LYS A 73 2.29 6.81 17.61
N LEU A 74 2.60 6.96 16.34
CA LEU A 74 3.97 6.89 15.82
C LEU A 74 4.59 8.27 15.61
N ASP A 75 3.75 9.32 15.70
CA ASP A 75 4.11 10.72 15.41
C ASP A 75 4.82 10.86 14.05
N ARG A 76 4.25 10.20 13.03
CA ARG A 76 4.79 10.14 11.67
C ARG A 76 3.70 10.34 10.63
N TRP A 77 4.12 10.93 9.50
CA TRP A 77 3.29 11.02 8.29
C TRP A 77 3.42 9.71 7.51
N LEU A 78 2.30 9.02 7.28
CA LEU A 78 2.25 7.73 6.61
C LEU A 78 1.25 7.77 5.45
N GLN A 79 1.44 6.89 4.47
CA GLN A 79 0.42 6.58 3.46
C GLN A 79 -0.76 5.84 4.12
N PHE A 80 -1.91 5.84 3.46
CA PHE A 80 -3.09 5.06 3.86
C PHE A 80 -2.84 3.58 3.64
N GLY A 81 -3.53 2.73 4.41
CA GLY A 81 -3.45 1.30 4.21
C GLY A 81 -3.69 0.50 5.47
N GLY A 82 -3.83 -0.80 5.31
CA GLY A 82 -4.09 -1.71 6.40
C GLY A 82 -4.20 -3.17 5.99
N HIS A 83 -4.94 -3.92 6.78
CA HIS A 83 -5.11 -5.35 6.61
C HIS A 83 -6.16 -5.68 5.53
N ILE A 84 -6.02 -6.85 4.96
CA ILE A 84 -7.04 -7.40 4.09
C ILE A 84 -8.10 -8.08 4.97
N GLU A 85 -9.37 -7.74 4.74
CA GLU A 85 -10.51 -8.34 5.42
C GLU A 85 -11.24 -9.33 4.50
N PRO A 86 -10.97 -10.63 4.60
CA PRO A 86 -11.48 -11.63 3.65
C PRO A 86 -13.00 -11.69 3.53
N ASP A 87 -13.72 -11.26 4.55
CA ASP A 87 -15.19 -11.21 4.56
C ASP A 87 -15.76 -10.00 3.82
N GLN A 88 -14.98 -8.93 3.66
CA GLN A 88 -15.37 -7.69 2.98
C GLN A 88 -14.68 -7.55 1.61
N ASP A 89 -13.39 -7.86 1.55
CA ASP A 89 -12.57 -7.67 0.38
C ASP A 89 -12.65 -8.88 -0.57
N ARG A 90 -12.72 -8.64 -1.86
CA ARG A 90 -12.65 -9.69 -2.89
C ARG A 90 -11.23 -9.91 -3.39
N ASN A 91 -10.40 -8.87 -3.30
CA ASN A 91 -8.99 -8.89 -3.68
C ASN A 91 -8.23 -7.76 -2.98
N THR A 92 -6.92 -7.72 -3.16
CA THR A 92 -6.02 -6.73 -2.55
C THR A 92 -6.31 -5.30 -3.00
N LEU A 93 -6.71 -5.07 -4.26
CA LEU A 93 -7.11 -3.75 -4.73
C LEU A 93 -8.37 -3.24 -4.01
N GLN A 94 -9.36 -4.11 -3.76
CA GLN A 94 -10.56 -3.71 -3.01
C GLN A 94 -10.25 -3.41 -1.55
N ALA A 95 -9.30 -4.14 -0.94
CA ALA A 95 -8.80 -3.80 0.38
C ALA A 95 -8.17 -2.38 0.40
N ALA A 96 -7.31 -2.07 -0.57
CA ALA A 96 -6.72 -0.74 -0.68
C ALA A 96 -7.77 0.38 -0.91
N ILE A 97 -8.83 0.10 -1.70
CA ILE A 97 -9.96 1.02 -1.89
C ILE A 97 -10.71 1.23 -0.56
N ARG A 98 -11.01 0.15 0.17
CA ARG A 98 -11.70 0.23 1.46
C ARG A 98 -10.89 1.02 2.47
N GLU A 99 -9.61 0.71 2.65
CA GLU A 99 -8.71 1.42 3.56
C GLU A 99 -8.63 2.92 3.22
N LEU A 100 -8.50 3.26 1.92
CA LEU A 100 -8.50 4.65 1.49
C LEU A 100 -9.80 5.37 1.87
N MET A 101 -10.96 4.73 1.69
CA MET A 101 -12.26 5.30 2.05
C MET A 101 -12.41 5.45 3.57
N GLU A 102 -12.01 4.47 4.35
CA GLU A 102 -12.14 4.46 5.81
C GLU A 102 -11.27 5.54 6.45
N GLU A 103 -10.03 5.67 6.01
CA GLU A 103 -9.08 6.61 6.60
C GLU A 103 -9.26 8.05 6.11
N THR A 104 -9.76 8.25 4.88
CA THR A 104 -9.96 9.60 4.32
C THR A 104 -11.38 10.12 4.46
N GLY A 105 -12.36 9.25 4.66
CA GLY A 105 -13.78 9.57 4.57
C GLY A 105 -14.28 9.84 3.15
N LEU A 106 -13.48 9.61 2.12
CA LEU A 106 -13.88 9.79 0.72
C LEU A 106 -14.88 8.71 0.28
N SER A 107 -15.82 9.09 -0.56
CA SER A 107 -16.63 8.11 -1.28
C SER A 107 -15.87 7.56 -2.50
N VAL A 108 -16.21 6.35 -2.93
CA VAL A 108 -15.56 5.67 -4.07
C VAL A 108 -15.62 6.47 -5.39
N VAL A 109 -16.59 7.36 -5.55
CA VAL A 109 -16.72 8.22 -6.74
C VAL A 109 -15.79 9.44 -6.70
N ALA A 110 -15.14 9.72 -5.57
CA ALA A 110 -14.28 10.88 -5.41
C ALA A 110 -12.85 10.64 -5.96
N PHE A 111 -12.47 9.41 -6.17
CA PHE A 111 -11.13 9.03 -6.68
C PHE A 111 -11.23 7.92 -7.72
N GLY A 112 -10.18 7.77 -8.50
CA GLY A 112 -10.03 6.71 -9.51
C GLY A 112 -8.77 5.90 -9.28
N VAL A 113 -8.79 4.66 -9.73
CA VAL A 113 -7.62 3.76 -9.75
C VAL A 113 -6.70 4.19 -10.89
N VAL A 114 -5.43 4.42 -10.62
CA VAL A 114 -4.41 4.73 -11.65
C VAL A 114 -3.83 3.47 -12.24
N SER A 115 -3.55 2.46 -11.40
CA SER A 115 -3.10 1.14 -11.83
C SER A 115 -3.93 0.05 -11.15
N GLY A 116 -4.39 -0.94 -11.94
CA GLY A 116 -5.09 -2.10 -11.40
C GLY A 116 -4.19 -3.05 -10.62
N ASP A 117 -2.88 -2.99 -10.85
CA ASP A 117 -1.86 -3.76 -10.16
C ASP A 117 -1.07 -2.86 -9.19
N PRO A 118 -0.49 -3.45 -8.13
CA PRO A 118 0.42 -2.71 -7.24
C PRO A 118 1.61 -2.16 -8.02
N ILE A 119 2.03 -0.94 -7.70
CA ILE A 119 3.22 -0.33 -8.31
C ILE A 119 4.49 -0.56 -7.50
N ASP A 120 4.37 -0.96 -6.24
CA ASP A 120 5.48 -1.16 -5.32
C ASP A 120 5.19 -2.32 -4.36
N VAL A 121 6.24 -3.09 -4.02
CA VAL A 121 6.20 -4.18 -3.05
C VAL A 121 7.20 -3.88 -1.96
N ASP A 122 6.72 -3.80 -0.73
CA ASP A 122 7.55 -3.48 0.43
C ASP A 122 7.43 -4.55 1.52
N VAL A 123 8.53 -4.79 2.22
CA VAL A 123 8.52 -5.64 3.43
C VAL A 123 9.13 -4.86 4.57
N HIS A 124 8.33 -4.56 5.58
CA HIS A 124 8.79 -3.82 6.75
C HIS A 124 8.33 -4.48 8.05
N LEU A 125 9.13 -4.30 9.10
CA LEU A 125 8.87 -4.88 10.40
C LEU A 125 7.91 -4.00 11.19
N ILE A 126 6.81 -4.58 11.66
CA ILE A 126 5.94 -3.99 12.66
C ILE A 126 6.47 -4.34 14.05
N PRO A 127 6.72 -3.35 14.91
CA PRO A 127 7.17 -3.60 16.27
C PRO A 127 6.18 -4.43 17.09
N ALA A 128 6.69 -5.24 18.02
CA ALA A 128 5.85 -5.97 18.96
C ALA A 128 4.93 -5.02 19.75
N ARG A 129 3.70 -5.45 19.97
CA ARG A 129 2.72 -4.82 20.88
C ARG A 129 2.46 -5.76 22.05
N ALA A 130 1.75 -5.28 23.10
CA ALA A 130 1.53 -6.05 24.31
C ALA A 130 1.03 -7.49 24.07
N ASP A 131 0.17 -7.67 23.06
CA ASP A 131 -0.50 -8.95 22.80
C ASP A 131 -0.13 -9.56 21.45
N PHE A 132 0.86 -8.99 20.74
CA PHE A 132 1.25 -9.48 19.41
C PHE A 132 2.76 -9.31 19.16
N PRO A 133 3.48 -10.35 18.68
CA PRO A 133 4.92 -10.28 18.44
C PRO A 133 5.27 -9.30 17.31
N ALA A 134 6.53 -8.90 17.24
CA ALA A 134 7.05 -8.21 16.06
C ALA A 134 6.96 -9.15 14.85
N HIS A 135 6.49 -8.62 13.73
CA HIS A 135 6.23 -9.41 12.52
C HIS A 135 6.35 -8.55 11.27
N PRO A 136 6.73 -9.12 10.12
CA PRO A 136 6.76 -8.40 8.85
C PRO A 136 5.35 -8.17 8.31
N HIS A 137 5.11 -6.98 7.75
CA HIS A 137 4.08 -6.72 6.78
C HIS A 137 4.68 -6.86 5.38
N HIS A 138 4.00 -7.59 4.51
CA HIS A 138 4.28 -7.68 3.09
C HIS A 138 3.27 -6.79 2.36
N ASP A 139 3.69 -5.57 2.05
CA ASP A 139 2.80 -4.49 1.64
C ASP A 139 2.74 -4.34 0.13
N LEU A 140 1.51 -4.35 -0.43
CA LEU A 140 1.24 -4.14 -1.84
C LEU A 140 0.66 -2.73 -2.03
N ARG A 141 1.40 -1.84 -2.70
CA ARG A 141 1.07 -0.41 -2.81
C ARG A 141 0.36 -0.08 -4.10
N TYR A 142 -0.85 0.44 -3.99
CA TYR A 142 -1.71 0.87 -5.10
C TYR A 142 -1.76 2.39 -5.22
N VAL A 143 -1.95 2.90 -6.45
CA VAL A 143 -2.06 4.34 -6.71
C VAL A 143 -3.47 4.70 -7.12
N PHE A 144 -3.97 5.75 -6.48
CA PHE A 144 -5.26 6.36 -6.73
C PHE A 144 -5.07 7.84 -7.06
N LYS A 145 -6.03 8.41 -7.78
CA LYS A 145 -6.07 9.83 -8.12
C LYS A 145 -7.38 10.44 -7.70
N LEU A 146 -7.33 11.57 -7.01
CA LEU A 146 -8.51 12.35 -6.69
C LEU A 146 -9.18 12.87 -7.96
N ILE A 147 -10.48 12.58 -8.16
CA ILE A 147 -11.28 13.03 -9.29
C ILE A 147 -12.13 14.25 -8.91
N LEU A 148 -12.78 14.18 -7.76
CA LEU A 148 -13.60 15.27 -7.24
C LEU A 148 -12.81 16.09 -6.22
N PRO A 149 -13.02 17.42 -6.14
CA PRO A 149 -12.42 18.23 -5.11
C PRO A 149 -12.78 17.72 -3.71
N ALA A 150 -11.79 17.58 -2.84
CA ALA A 150 -11.99 17.23 -1.46
C ALA A 150 -11.16 18.15 -0.56
N LYS A 151 -11.66 18.37 0.66
CA LYS A 151 -10.96 19.13 1.69
C LYS A 151 -10.59 18.18 2.82
N PHE A 152 -9.35 18.26 3.25
CA PHE A 152 -8.83 17.48 4.36
C PHE A 152 -8.44 18.41 5.51
N ASP A 153 -8.58 17.94 6.73
CA ASP A 153 -8.10 18.65 7.91
C ASP A 153 -6.57 18.64 7.94
N GLU A 154 -5.97 19.82 7.88
CA GLU A 154 -4.51 20.00 7.79
C GLU A 154 -3.74 19.54 9.03
N THR A 155 -4.43 19.31 10.16
CA THR A 155 -3.81 18.75 11.36
C THR A 155 -3.64 17.22 11.27
N SER A 156 -4.51 16.57 10.51
CA SER A 156 -4.56 15.11 10.33
C SER A 156 -4.03 14.66 8.98
N PHE A 157 -4.02 15.54 7.98
CA PHE A 157 -3.62 15.22 6.61
C PHE A 157 -2.68 16.26 6.03
N LYS A 158 -1.76 15.83 5.19
CA LYS A 158 -0.82 16.70 4.52
C LYS A 158 -0.58 16.27 3.08
N TRP A 159 -0.76 17.19 2.14
CA TRP A 159 -0.29 17.03 0.78
C TRP A 159 1.22 17.27 0.73
N ILE A 160 1.99 16.29 0.27
CA ILE A 160 3.44 16.39 0.13
C ILE A 160 3.77 16.30 -1.36
N PRO A 161 4.47 17.30 -1.92
CA PRO A 161 4.90 17.27 -3.32
C PRO A 161 5.74 16.02 -3.64
N ILE A 162 5.46 15.35 -4.76
CA ILE A 162 6.22 14.18 -5.21
C ILE A 162 7.71 14.49 -5.26
N ARG A 163 8.09 15.67 -5.74
CA ARG A 163 9.50 16.12 -5.82
C ARG A 163 10.21 16.14 -4.45
N GLU A 164 9.49 16.38 -3.35
CA GLU A 164 10.05 16.35 -2.00
C GLU A 164 10.24 14.90 -1.54
N LEU A 165 9.31 14.01 -1.89
CA LEU A 165 9.39 12.59 -1.57
C LEU A 165 10.53 11.87 -2.31
N LEU A 166 10.97 12.38 -3.47
CA LEU A 166 12.14 11.85 -4.19
C LEU A 166 13.46 12.00 -3.41
N ALA A 167 13.49 12.87 -2.40
CA ALA A 167 14.63 13.08 -1.51
C ALA A 167 14.29 12.78 -0.04
N TRP A 168 13.25 11.98 0.20
CA TRP A 168 12.80 11.61 1.55
C TRP A 168 13.84 10.74 2.25
N GLU A 169 13.93 10.84 3.58
CA GLU A 169 14.90 10.06 4.37
C GLU A 169 14.59 8.55 4.39
N ASP A 170 13.30 8.19 4.25
CA ASP A 170 12.87 6.78 4.21
C ASP A 170 13.02 6.25 2.77
N PRO A 171 13.93 5.26 2.53
CA PRO A 171 14.18 4.72 1.18
C PRO A 171 12.94 4.05 0.56
N SER A 172 12.05 3.51 1.37
CA SER A 172 10.82 2.87 0.91
C SER A 172 9.84 3.91 0.35
N ILE A 173 9.72 5.07 1.03
CA ILE A 173 8.92 6.20 0.54
C ILE A 173 9.56 6.80 -0.73
N GLN A 174 10.88 6.97 -0.72
CA GLN A 174 11.62 7.48 -1.88
C GLN A 174 11.40 6.58 -3.12
N ARG A 175 11.49 5.26 -2.97
CA ARG A 175 11.29 4.28 -4.05
C ARG A 175 9.88 4.39 -4.64
N PHE A 176 8.83 4.34 -3.83
CA PHE A 176 7.48 4.44 -4.38
C PHE A 176 7.20 5.80 -5.03
N ALA A 177 7.76 6.90 -4.49
CA ALA A 177 7.63 8.21 -5.10
C ALA A 177 8.30 8.28 -6.49
N GLN A 178 9.46 7.63 -6.66
CA GLN A 178 10.13 7.50 -7.95
C GLN A 178 9.24 6.73 -8.95
N LYS A 179 8.62 5.63 -8.52
CA LYS A 179 7.71 4.84 -9.34
C LYS A 179 6.45 5.60 -9.73
N VAL A 180 5.86 6.34 -8.79
CA VAL A 180 4.74 7.22 -9.10
C VAL A 180 5.16 8.26 -10.14
N HIS A 181 6.32 8.90 -9.96
CA HIS A 181 6.84 9.89 -10.91
C HIS A 181 7.02 9.30 -12.31
N LEU A 182 7.62 8.12 -12.43
CA LEU A 182 7.79 7.44 -13.71
C LEU A 182 6.45 7.07 -14.35
N LEU A 183 5.52 6.48 -13.57
CA LEU A 183 4.18 6.13 -14.03
C LEU A 183 3.44 7.33 -14.63
N LEU A 184 3.57 8.52 -14.03
CA LEU A 184 2.92 9.74 -14.50
C LEU A 184 3.60 10.38 -15.71
N THR A 185 4.86 10.07 -15.98
CA THR A 185 5.59 10.59 -17.14
C THR A 185 5.45 9.70 -18.39
N GLU A 186 4.98 8.46 -18.22
CA GLU A 186 4.75 7.51 -19.30
C GLU A 186 3.29 7.50 -19.80
N LEU A 187 2.37 8.22 -19.11
CA LEU A 187 0.96 8.40 -19.50
C LEU A 187 0.77 9.66 -20.36
#